data_6beb5001df76a8069c7cfec6fa45af9d
#
_entry.id   6beb5001df76a8069c7cfec6fa45af9d
#
_cell.length_a   1.000
_cell.length_b   1.000
_cell.length_c   1.000
_cell.angle_alpha   90.00
_cell.angle_beta   90.00
_cell.angle_gamma   90.00
#
_symmetry.space_group_name_H-M   'P 1'
#
loop_
_entity.id
_entity.type
_entity.pdbx_description
1 polymer ?
#
loop_
_entity_poly.entity_id
_entity_poly.type
_entity_poly.pdbx_seq_one_letter_code
_entity_poly.pdbx_strand_id
1 'polypeptide(L)'
;MAIVLTPDTIDFSQYIKETDNQTKVKKASDYIDYIKSRLRTKKDQKVSYLPWDHTKDNFEFRKGEVTLWSGQNGHGKSLMTSQIALSLIGQGEKVCIASFEMKPAVTLQRMARMWIGCNPFMPEFQGDRGIEALDDMYDQFGTWTDG
;
A
#
# COMPACT_ATOMS: atom_id res chain seq x y z
N MET A 1 13.60 -18.61 -22.20
CA MET A 1 12.41 -19.28 -22.74
C MET A 1 11.22 -18.86 -21.92
N ALA A 2 10.27 -18.13 -22.48
CA ALA A 2 9.10 -17.67 -21.72
C ALA A 2 8.11 -18.85 -21.59
N ILE A 3 7.73 -19.19 -20.37
CA ILE A 3 6.70 -20.21 -20.11
C ILE A 3 5.35 -19.51 -20.34
N VAL A 4 4.64 -19.89 -21.38
CA VAL A 4 3.27 -19.45 -21.61
C VAL A 4 2.35 -20.32 -20.76
N LEU A 5 1.79 -19.73 -19.71
CA LEU A 5 0.79 -20.38 -18.88
C LEU A 5 -0.55 -20.35 -19.63
N THR A 6 -1.07 -21.51 -20.02
CA THR A 6 -2.43 -21.64 -20.56
C THR A 6 -3.36 -22.15 -19.45
N PRO A 7 -4.67 -21.87 -19.51
CA PRO A 7 -5.62 -22.34 -18.50
C PRO A 7 -5.56 -23.87 -18.28
N ASP A 8 -5.25 -24.63 -19.32
CA ASP A 8 -5.16 -26.10 -19.27
C ASP A 8 -3.88 -26.61 -18.58
N THR A 9 -2.86 -25.75 -18.35
CA THR A 9 -1.61 -26.10 -17.68
C THR A 9 -1.59 -25.75 -16.20
N ILE A 10 -2.66 -25.10 -15.71
CA ILE A 10 -2.78 -24.72 -14.30
C ILE A 10 -3.61 -25.76 -13.57
N ASP A 11 -2.99 -26.53 -12.72
CA ASP A 11 -3.71 -27.42 -11.81
C ASP A 11 -4.30 -26.62 -10.65
N PHE A 12 -5.57 -26.27 -10.79
CA PHE A 12 -6.30 -25.51 -9.75
C PHE A 12 -6.60 -26.36 -8.50
N SER A 13 -6.47 -27.69 -8.55
CA SER A 13 -6.74 -28.56 -7.39
C SER A 13 -5.80 -28.25 -6.23
N GLN A 14 -4.59 -27.74 -6.50
CA GLN A 14 -3.61 -27.33 -5.49
C GLN A 14 -4.06 -26.09 -4.70
N TYR A 15 -4.96 -25.28 -5.27
CA TYR A 15 -5.49 -24.06 -4.67
C TYR A 15 -6.85 -24.28 -4.00
N ILE A 16 -7.54 -25.36 -4.34
CA ILE A 16 -8.75 -25.81 -3.65
C ILE A 16 -8.30 -26.56 -2.39
N LYS A 17 -7.84 -25.82 -1.39
CA LYS A 17 -7.80 -26.38 -0.03
C LYS A 17 -9.26 -26.60 0.34
N GLU A 18 -9.69 -27.85 0.39
CA GLU A 18 -10.92 -28.24 1.05
C GLU A 18 -10.86 -27.77 2.51
N THR A 19 -11.28 -26.55 2.74
CA THR A 19 -11.53 -26.06 4.08
C THR A 19 -12.87 -26.65 4.51
N ASP A 20 -12.81 -27.92 4.91
CA ASP A 20 -13.95 -28.70 5.41
C ASP A 20 -14.67 -28.02 6.61
N ASN A 21 -14.10 -26.94 7.11
CA ASN A 21 -14.63 -26.16 8.23
C ASN A 21 -15.38 -24.87 7.86
N GLN A 22 -15.37 -24.43 6.60
CA GLN A 22 -15.98 -23.13 6.23
C GLN A 22 -17.45 -23.23 5.79
N THR A 23 -17.94 -24.43 5.50
CA THR A 23 -19.31 -24.65 5.01
C THR A 23 -20.33 -24.99 6.11
N LYS A 24 -19.89 -25.20 7.34
CA LYS A 24 -20.84 -25.49 8.44
C LYS A 24 -21.41 -24.19 8.99
N VAL A 25 -22.72 -24.04 8.91
CA VAL A 25 -23.45 -22.98 9.61
C VAL A 25 -23.18 -23.11 11.11
N LYS A 26 -22.50 -22.13 11.68
CA LYS A 26 -22.17 -22.08 13.11
C LYS A 26 -23.22 -21.27 13.86
N LYS A 27 -23.49 -21.62 15.09
CA LYS A 27 -24.35 -20.81 15.97
C LYS A 27 -23.63 -19.52 16.36
N ALA A 28 -24.37 -18.46 16.62
CA ALA A 28 -23.80 -17.19 17.07
C ALA A 28 -22.96 -17.35 18.35
N SER A 29 -23.37 -18.26 19.25
CA SER A 29 -22.62 -18.59 20.47
C SER A 29 -21.20 -19.10 20.22
N ASP A 30 -20.96 -19.79 19.10
CA ASP A 30 -19.65 -20.37 18.78
C ASP A 30 -18.61 -19.29 18.47
N TYR A 31 -19.06 -18.06 18.20
CA TYR A 31 -18.18 -16.91 17.96
C TYR A 31 -17.86 -16.10 19.20
N ILE A 32 -18.51 -16.37 20.34
CA ILE A 32 -18.32 -15.57 21.57
C ILE A 32 -16.88 -15.62 22.07
N ASP A 33 -16.24 -16.78 22.08
CA ASP A 33 -14.85 -16.91 22.52
C ASP A 33 -13.88 -16.21 21.56
N TYR A 34 -14.15 -16.23 20.26
CA TYR A 34 -13.41 -15.46 19.27
C TYR A 34 -13.55 -13.94 19.50
N ILE A 35 -14.77 -13.46 19.79
CA ILE A 35 -15.02 -12.04 20.10
C ILE A 35 -14.28 -11.64 21.38
N LYS A 36 -14.34 -12.46 22.43
CA LYS A 36 -13.61 -12.22 23.68
C LYS A 36 -12.10 -12.21 23.49
N SER A 37 -11.56 -13.10 22.67
CA SER A 37 -10.14 -13.11 22.36
C SER A 37 -9.71 -11.82 21.64
N ARG A 38 -10.51 -11.33 20.70
CA ARG A 38 -10.23 -10.05 20.01
C ARG A 38 -10.25 -8.84 20.95
N LEU A 39 -11.12 -8.82 21.94
CA LEU A 39 -11.13 -7.74 22.93
C LEU A 39 -9.85 -7.70 23.77
N ARG A 40 -9.25 -8.86 24.03
CA ARG A 40 -8.00 -8.97 24.80
C ARG A 40 -6.76 -8.63 23.96
N THR A 41 -6.75 -8.99 22.65
CA THR A 41 -5.62 -8.76 21.74
C THR A 41 -5.57 -7.36 21.15
N LYS A 42 -6.59 -6.52 21.34
CA LYS A 42 -6.67 -5.18 20.77
C LYS A 42 -5.55 -4.23 21.25
N LYS A 43 -4.89 -4.52 22.37
CA LYS A 43 -3.80 -3.71 22.92
C LYS A 43 -2.45 -3.88 22.21
N ASP A 44 -2.23 -4.98 21.50
CA ASP A 44 -0.91 -5.35 20.96
C ASP A 44 -0.83 -5.32 19.42
N GLN A 45 -1.92 -4.95 18.73
CA GLN A 45 -1.88 -4.85 17.27
C GLN A 45 -1.27 -3.52 16.86
N LYS A 46 -0.13 -3.60 16.14
CA LYS A 46 0.41 -2.44 15.41
C LYS A 46 -0.67 -1.93 14.47
N VAL A 47 -1.06 -0.70 14.62
CA VAL A 47 -1.98 0.03 13.74
C VAL A 47 -1.20 1.12 13.01
N SER A 48 -1.60 1.41 11.79
CA SER A 48 -1.00 2.46 10.99
C SER A 48 -2.04 3.52 10.68
N TYR A 49 -1.60 4.75 10.50
CA TYR A 49 -2.46 5.92 10.43
C TYR A 49 -2.32 6.63 9.08
N LEU A 50 -3.32 7.44 8.77
CA LEU A 50 -3.23 8.41 7.68
C LEU A 50 -2.16 9.47 7.98
N PRO A 51 -1.59 10.12 6.94
CA PRO A 51 -0.53 11.13 7.11
C PRO A 51 -0.97 12.41 7.84
N TRP A 52 -2.25 12.60 8.07
CA TRP A 52 -2.81 13.81 8.67
C TRP A 52 -3.14 13.60 10.14
N ASP A 53 -2.53 14.36 11.04
CA ASP A 53 -2.67 14.19 12.50
C ASP A 53 -4.11 14.24 12.98
N HIS A 54 -4.95 15.11 12.42
CA HIS A 54 -6.36 15.23 12.80
C HIS A 54 -7.23 14.00 12.47
N THR A 55 -6.69 13.05 11.73
CA THR A 55 -7.41 11.80 11.39
C THR A 55 -7.08 10.64 12.31
N LYS A 56 -6.04 10.75 13.15
CA LYS A 56 -5.53 9.64 13.97
C LYS A 56 -6.56 9.04 14.92
N ASP A 57 -7.44 9.88 15.47
CA ASP A 57 -8.48 9.42 16.39
C ASP A 57 -9.70 8.81 15.68
N ASN A 58 -9.82 9.00 14.36
CA ASN A 58 -11.00 8.64 13.59
C ASN A 58 -10.75 7.51 12.58
N PHE A 59 -9.49 7.28 12.20
CA PHE A 59 -9.16 6.31 11.17
C PHE A 59 -7.85 5.58 11.46
N GLU A 60 -7.89 4.26 11.34
CA GLU A 60 -6.76 3.35 11.51
C GLU A 60 -6.74 2.32 10.36
N PHE A 61 -5.56 2.01 9.82
CA PHE A 61 -5.40 0.86 8.94
C PHE A 61 -5.19 -0.40 9.77
N ARG A 62 -6.02 -1.41 9.53
CA ARG A 62 -5.97 -2.69 10.25
C ARG A 62 -5.76 -3.84 9.28
N LYS A 63 -5.11 -4.89 9.77
CA LYS A 63 -4.89 -6.11 8.96
C LYS A 63 -6.23 -6.77 8.59
N GLY A 64 -6.36 -7.16 7.32
CA GLY A 64 -7.53 -7.87 6.80
C GLY A 64 -8.72 -6.96 6.46
N GLU A 65 -8.56 -5.65 6.53
CA GLU A 65 -9.59 -4.68 6.12
C GLU A 65 -9.30 -4.14 4.71
N VAL A 66 -10.35 -3.77 4.02
CA VAL A 66 -10.28 -3.12 2.70
C VAL A 66 -10.77 -1.69 2.83
N THR A 67 -9.96 -0.75 2.37
CA THR A 67 -10.33 0.68 2.30
C THR A 67 -10.55 1.07 0.85
N LEU A 68 -11.73 1.61 0.53
CA LEU A 68 -12.07 2.07 -0.81
C LEU A 68 -12.04 3.60 -0.88
N TRP A 69 -11.19 4.13 -1.77
CA TRP A 69 -11.15 5.56 -2.09
C TRP A 69 -11.89 5.81 -3.40
N SER A 70 -13.00 6.52 -3.33
CA SER A 70 -13.82 6.86 -4.50
C SER A 70 -13.86 8.37 -4.74
N GLY A 71 -14.07 8.78 -5.98
CA GLY A 71 -14.17 10.18 -6.39
C GLY A 71 -14.17 10.31 -7.90
N GLN A 72 -14.51 11.48 -8.41
CA GLN A 72 -14.53 11.76 -9.84
C GLN A 72 -13.11 11.71 -10.45
N ASN A 73 -13.03 11.56 -11.77
CA ASN A 73 -11.77 11.59 -12.48
C ASN A 73 -11.11 12.97 -12.33
N GLY A 74 -9.79 12.98 -12.14
CA GLY A 74 -9.03 14.21 -11.94
C GLY A 74 -9.02 14.77 -10.50
N HIS A 75 -9.80 14.21 -9.56
CA HIS A 75 -9.86 14.70 -8.17
C HIS A 75 -8.72 14.22 -7.26
N GLY A 76 -7.61 13.77 -7.85
CA GLY A 76 -6.40 13.47 -7.08
C GLY A 76 -6.39 12.15 -6.31
N LYS A 77 -7.28 11.18 -6.63
CA LYS A 77 -7.31 9.86 -5.97
C LYS A 77 -5.94 9.19 -5.94
N SER A 78 -5.29 9.10 -7.10
CA SER A 78 -3.97 8.46 -7.22
C SER A 78 -2.88 9.25 -6.49
N LEU A 79 -3.01 10.57 -6.37
CA LEU A 79 -2.09 11.40 -5.60
C LEU A 79 -2.24 11.11 -4.10
N MET A 80 -3.48 11.08 -3.62
CA MET A 80 -3.81 10.76 -2.22
C MET A 80 -3.32 9.36 -1.84
N THR A 81 -3.60 8.34 -2.68
CA THR A 81 -3.14 6.96 -2.40
C THR A 81 -1.62 6.85 -2.39
N SER A 82 -0.91 7.58 -3.25
CA SER A 82 0.56 7.65 -3.23
C SER A 82 1.09 8.29 -1.95
N GLN A 83 0.46 9.36 -1.47
CA GLN A 83 0.84 10.02 -0.22
C GLN A 83 0.59 9.12 1.00
N ILE A 84 -0.52 8.38 1.00
CA ILE A 84 -0.81 7.39 2.04
C ILE A 84 0.24 6.27 2.00
N ALA A 85 0.59 5.75 0.82
CA ALA A 85 1.61 4.73 0.66
C ALA A 85 2.96 5.18 1.23
N LEU A 86 3.42 6.41 0.92
CA LEU A 86 4.63 6.99 1.51
C LEU A 86 4.56 7.08 3.03
N SER A 87 3.42 7.51 3.58
CA SER A 87 3.23 7.57 5.02
C SER A 87 3.28 6.20 5.69
N LEU A 88 2.70 5.16 5.06
CA LEU A 88 2.74 3.80 5.57
C LEU A 88 4.17 3.23 5.55
N ILE A 89 4.94 3.47 4.48
CA ILE A 89 6.37 3.09 4.42
C ILE A 89 7.12 3.79 5.57
N GLY A 90 6.91 5.09 5.78
CA GLY A 90 7.51 5.83 6.88
C GLY A 90 7.13 5.32 8.27
N GLN A 91 5.99 4.64 8.41
CA GLN A 91 5.57 3.95 9.63
C GLN A 91 6.14 2.52 9.73
N GLY A 92 6.96 2.09 8.77
CA GLY A 92 7.60 0.77 8.71
C GLY A 92 6.65 -0.33 8.24
N GLU A 93 5.63 0.01 7.43
CA GLU A 93 4.77 -0.98 6.78
C GLU A 93 5.32 -1.34 5.40
N LYS A 94 5.18 -2.61 5.01
CA LYS A 94 5.49 -3.06 3.66
C LYS A 94 4.32 -2.76 2.73
N VAL A 95 4.56 -1.97 1.70
CA VAL A 95 3.51 -1.52 0.77
C VAL A 95 3.75 -2.13 -0.61
N CYS A 96 2.70 -2.69 -1.20
CA CYS A 96 2.69 -3.14 -2.58
C CYS A 96 1.70 -2.30 -3.39
N ILE A 97 2.12 -1.77 -4.53
CA ILE A 97 1.28 -0.94 -5.40
C ILE A 97 1.02 -1.69 -6.71
N ALA A 98 -0.26 -1.99 -6.99
CA ALA A 98 -0.71 -2.51 -8.27
C ALA A 98 -1.46 -1.40 -9.03
N SER A 99 -0.84 -0.84 -10.07
CA SER A 99 -1.44 0.18 -10.93
C SER A 99 -1.73 -0.41 -12.30
N PHE A 100 -2.99 -0.33 -12.74
CA PHE A 100 -3.43 -0.78 -14.06
C PHE A 100 -3.51 0.36 -15.08
N GLU A 101 -3.37 1.61 -14.64
CA GLU A 101 -3.44 2.80 -15.49
C GLU A 101 -2.06 3.37 -15.83
N MET A 102 -1.10 3.28 -14.91
CA MET A 102 0.21 3.92 -15.05
C MET A 102 1.33 2.89 -14.97
N LYS A 103 2.39 3.12 -15.75
CA LYS A 103 3.63 2.35 -15.62
C LYS A 103 4.24 2.57 -14.23
N PRO A 104 4.88 1.54 -13.63
CA PRO A 104 5.49 1.63 -12.30
C PRO A 104 6.45 2.82 -12.15
N ALA A 105 7.30 3.06 -13.14
CA ALA A 105 8.24 4.19 -13.13
C ALA A 105 7.54 5.56 -13.01
N VAL A 106 6.36 5.74 -13.64
CA VAL A 106 5.60 6.99 -13.55
C VAL A 106 5.00 7.16 -12.15
N THR A 107 4.53 6.06 -11.54
CA THR A 107 4.02 6.07 -10.17
C THR A 107 5.14 6.43 -9.20
N LEU A 108 6.29 5.76 -9.29
CA LEU A 108 7.46 6.01 -8.44
C LEU A 108 7.98 7.43 -8.60
N GLN A 109 8.06 7.96 -9.83
CA GLN A 109 8.47 9.34 -10.08
C GLN A 109 7.55 10.36 -9.38
N ARG A 110 6.23 10.11 -9.38
CA ARG A 110 5.28 10.96 -8.65
C ARG A 110 5.46 10.86 -7.14
N MET A 111 5.69 9.67 -6.63
CA MET A 111 5.96 9.44 -5.21
C MET A 111 7.26 10.09 -4.76
N ALA A 112 8.33 9.95 -5.54
CA ALA A 112 9.61 10.60 -5.27
C ALA A 112 9.48 12.11 -5.19
N ARG A 113 8.75 12.74 -6.12
CA ARG A 113 8.48 14.19 -6.05
C ARG A 113 7.76 14.62 -4.77
N MET A 114 6.82 13.81 -4.29
CA MET A 114 6.12 14.09 -3.02
C MET A 114 7.06 13.95 -1.83
N TRP A 115 7.93 12.94 -1.86
CA TRP A 115 8.89 12.66 -0.79
C TRP A 115 9.99 13.74 -0.74
N ILE A 116 10.55 14.11 -1.89
CA ILE A 116 11.57 15.15 -2.02
C ILE A 116 10.99 16.55 -1.73
N GLY A 117 9.69 16.76 -2.01
CA GLY A 117 9.01 18.04 -1.80
C GLY A 117 9.35 19.11 -2.85
N CYS A 118 9.99 18.75 -3.97
CA CYS A 118 10.32 19.69 -5.02
C CYS A 118 9.84 19.20 -6.40
N ASN A 119 9.74 20.16 -7.34
CA ASN A 119 9.48 19.85 -8.75
C ASN A 119 10.80 19.82 -9.54
N PRO A 120 11.24 18.65 -10.03
CA PRO A 120 12.50 18.51 -10.78
C PRO A 120 12.59 19.37 -12.06
N PHE A 121 11.46 19.86 -12.56
CA PHE A 121 11.41 20.70 -13.77
C PHE A 121 11.51 22.20 -13.49
N MET A 122 11.76 22.60 -12.24
CA MET A 122 12.03 23.98 -11.91
C MET A 122 13.40 24.42 -12.48
N PRO A 123 13.56 25.69 -12.89
CA PRO A 123 14.79 26.19 -13.51
C PRO A 123 16.05 25.95 -12.68
N GLU A 124 15.93 25.95 -11.35
CA GLU A 124 17.02 25.71 -10.40
C GLU A 124 17.65 24.32 -10.50
N PHE A 125 16.89 23.34 -11.03
CA PHE A 125 17.35 21.95 -11.20
C PHE A 125 17.77 21.64 -12.65
N GLN A 126 17.78 22.60 -13.56
CA GLN A 126 18.08 22.36 -14.98
C GLN A 126 19.56 22.47 -15.35
N GLY A 127 20.44 22.89 -14.42
CA GLY A 127 21.89 22.89 -14.62
C GLY A 127 22.54 21.62 -14.07
N ASP A 128 23.80 21.37 -14.46
CA ASP A 128 24.55 20.16 -14.07
C ASP A 128 24.52 19.89 -12.57
N ARG A 129 24.71 20.93 -11.74
CA ARG A 129 24.64 20.81 -10.27
C ARG A 129 23.22 20.48 -9.77
N GLY A 130 22.20 20.98 -10.45
CA GLY A 130 20.81 20.69 -10.10
C GLY A 130 20.44 19.27 -10.43
N ILE A 131 20.92 18.74 -11.54
CA ILE A 131 20.74 17.34 -11.95
C ILE A 131 21.43 16.41 -10.95
N GLU A 132 22.70 16.68 -10.60
CA GLU A 132 23.46 15.91 -9.63
C GLU A 132 22.77 15.88 -8.26
N ALA A 133 22.27 17.01 -7.78
CA ALA A 133 21.49 17.06 -6.54
C ALA A 133 20.18 16.25 -6.61
N LEU A 134 19.52 16.22 -7.75
CA LEU A 134 18.33 15.40 -7.97
C LEU A 134 18.65 13.92 -7.99
N ASP A 135 19.75 13.51 -8.62
CA ASP A 135 20.19 12.12 -8.66
C ASP A 135 20.44 11.61 -7.22
N ASP A 136 21.16 12.38 -6.40
CA ASP A 136 21.36 12.05 -4.99
C ASP A 136 20.04 11.91 -4.21
N MET A 137 19.06 12.79 -4.47
CA MET A 137 17.75 12.72 -3.81
C MET A 137 16.94 11.49 -4.27
N TYR A 138 17.02 11.12 -5.55
CA TYR A 138 16.36 9.92 -6.07
C TYR A 138 17.00 8.65 -5.51
N ASP A 139 18.31 8.59 -5.35
CA ASP A 139 19.02 7.46 -4.72
C ASP A 139 18.63 7.31 -3.25
N GLN A 140 18.53 8.43 -2.51
CA GLN A 140 18.02 8.43 -1.14
C GLN A 140 16.57 7.94 -1.05
N PHE A 141 15.71 8.37 -1.99
CA PHE A 141 14.34 7.88 -2.06
C PHE A 141 14.30 6.37 -2.32
N GLY A 142 15.10 5.85 -3.27
CA GLY A 142 15.21 4.42 -3.55
C GLY A 142 15.63 3.62 -2.31
N THR A 143 16.69 4.05 -1.64
CA THR A 143 17.17 3.43 -0.40
C THR A 143 16.08 3.44 0.70
N TRP A 144 15.36 4.55 0.84
CA TRP A 144 14.31 4.69 1.84
C TRP A 144 13.09 3.79 1.55
N THR A 145 12.76 3.54 0.27
CA THR A 145 11.65 2.66 -0.09
C THR A 145 11.97 1.18 0.04
N ASP A 146 13.24 0.80 0.00
CA ASP A 146 13.69 -0.59 0.07
C ASP A 146 13.93 -1.07 1.52
N GLY A 147 14.04 -0.16 2.47
CA GLY A 147 14.27 -0.43 3.91
C GLY A 147 13.03 -0.78 4.67
#